data_f30bc8a0b653712f5c40ba42425a9b3b
#
_entry.id   f30bc8a0b653712f5c40ba42425a9b3b
#
_cell.length_a   1.000
_cell.length_b   1.000
_cell.length_c   1.000
_cell.angle_alpha   90.00
_cell.angle_beta   90.00
_cell.angle_gamma   90.00
#
_symmetry.space_group_name_H-M   'P 1'
#
loop_
_entity.id
_entity.type
_entity.pdbx_description
1 polymer ?
#
loop_
_entity_poly.entity_id
_entity_poly.type
_entity_poly.pdbx_seq_one_letter_code
_entity_poly.pdbx_strand_id
1 'polypeptide(L)'
;MTTPDALEPRTCIRVLSTRLHSRRGLYLILAMARTTQADLARQFLALHDGRKTLVLPNAWDVASARIFEEAGFPAIGTTSAGIANALGYPDGQKISRSEMLAVVHRIAAAVAIPVTADVEAGYGAKPEDVAETAREVLAAEAVGMNLEDTVDDRTDLLADISLQKEKIRAVVETSALAGVPFVLNARTDVFLASIGAAETRLARTIERLNAYRDAGAQCLFAPGVKDKETIAQLVSGVHGPLNILATAGTPPVAELEKLGVARVSVGSGPMRATLGLIGRIALQLREEGSFSLMTDGAMTYADANRLFTR
;
A
#
# COMPACT_ATOMS: atom_id res chain seq x y z
N MET A 1 28.58 -6.18 38.30
CA MET A 1 27.17 -5.78 38.48
C MET A 1 26.99 -4.42 37.85
N THR A 2 26.58 -4.36 36.61
CA THR A 2 26.33 -3.14 35.86
C THR A 2 25.05 -3.34 35.07
N THR A 3 24.05 -2.53 35.38
CA THR A 3 22.76 -2.46 34.74
C THR A 3 22.89 -1.87 33.34
N PRO A 4 22.16 -2.33 32.34
CA PRO A 4 22.12 -1.69 31.02
C PRO A 4 21.12 -0.55 30.99
N ASP A 5 21.58 0.57 30.39
CA ASP A 5 20.84 1.80 30.15
C ASP A 5 19.62 1.57 29.24
N ALA A 6 18.50 2.18 29.65
CA ALA A 6 17.28 2.28 28.87
C ALA A 6 17.43 3.36 27.79
N LEU A 7 17.23 2.99 26.54
CA LEU A 7 17.12 3.92 25.41
C LEU A 7 15.73 4.58 25.39
N GLU A 8 15.68 5.86 25.71
CA GLU A 8 14.48 6.69 25.53
C GLU A 8 14.25 7.05 24.05
N PRO A 9 12.99 7.11 23.58
CA PRO A 9 12.66 7.56 22.23
C PRO A 9 12.74 9.09 22.13
N ARG A 10 13.64 9.59 21.29
CA ARG A 10 13.77 11.04 21.02
C ARG A 10 12.62 11.54 20.14
N THR A 11 11.65 12.18 20.77
CA THR A 11 10.61 12.97 20.09
C THR A 11 11.21 14.31 19.66
N CYS A 12 11.32 14.56 18.37
CA CYS A 12 11.83 15.82 17.82
C CYS A 12 10.67 16.84 17.76
N ILE A 13 10.55 17.68 18.79
CA ILE A 13 9.56 18.78 18.86
C ILE A 13 10.20 20.05 18.28
N ARG A 14 9.71 20.58 17.17
CA ARG A 14 10.03 21.92 16.68
C ARG A 14 9.11 22.94 17.36
N VAL A 15 9.68 23.72 18.26
CA VAL A 15 8.99 24.83 18.93
C VAL A 15 9.14 26.11 18.09
N LEU A 16 8.04 26.64 17.57
CA LEU A 16 7.97 27.99 17.03
C LEU A 16 7.49 28.93 18.12
N SER A 17 8.40 29.79 18.65
CA SER A 17 8.06 30.81 19.64
C SER A 17 7.73 32.15 18.95
N THR A 18 6.50 32.59 19.02
CA THR A 18 6.12 33.99 18.82
C THR A 18 5.81 34.62 20.16
N ARG A 19 6.61 35.63 20.58
CA ARG A 19 6.36 36.41 21.81
C ARG A 19 5.25 37.41 21.56
N LEU A 20 4.16 37.27 22.24
CA LEU A 20 3.15 38.35 22.46
C LEU A 20 3.19 38.76 23.93
N HIS A 21 3.54 40.04 24.17
CA HIS A 21 3.51 40.65 25.50
C HIS A 21 2.10 41.20 25.77
N SER A 22 1.36 40.58 26.65
CA SER A 22 0.36 41.29 27.49
C SER A 22 0.14 40.50 28.77
N ARG A 23 0.12 41.27 29.90
CA ARG A 23 -0.06 40.76 31.26
C ARG A 23 -1.52 40.32 31.47
N ARG A 24 -1.84 39.07 31.17
CA ARG A 24 -2.94 38.27 31.74
C ARG A 24 -2.89 36.88 31.10
N GLY A 25 -2.56 35.88 31.92
CA GLY A 25 -2.82 34.43 31.67
C GLY A 25 -2.20 33.85 30.39
N LEU A 26 -0.97 33.36 30.47
CA LEU A 26 -0.30 32.60 29.39
C LEU A 26 -0.95 31.21 29.30
N TYR A 27 -2.00 31.05 28.47
CA TYR A 27 -2.41 29.71 27.99
C TYR A 27 -1.57 29.39 26.76
N LEU A 28 -0.55 28.55 26.94
CA LEU A 28 0.21 27.99 25.83
C LEU A 28 -0.67 26.96 25.12
N ILE A 29 -1.40 27.37 24.09
CA ILE A 29 -2.07 26.46 23.15
C ILE A 29 -0.98 25.94 22.24
N LEU A 30 -0.38 24.80 22.58
CA LEU A 30 0.37 23.97 21.63
C LEU A 30 -0.64 23.38 20.64
N ALA A 31 -0.95 24.12 19.59
CA ALA A 31 -1.60 23.53 18.42
C ALA A 31 -0.57 22.60 17.79
N MET A 32 -0.63 21.32 18.05
CA MET A 32 0.04 20.31 17.23
C MET A 32 -0.53 20.49 15.82
N ALA A 33 0.26 21.06 14.91
CA ALA A 33 -0.11 21.12 13.51
C ALA A 33 -0.29 19.67 13.04
N ARG A 34 -1.51 19.28 12.70
CA ARG A 34 -1.80 17.99 12.10
C ARG A 34 -0.96 17.89 10.84
N THR A 35 -0.23 16.78 10.66
CA THR A 35 0.49 16.47 9.41
C THR A 35 -0.53 16.51 8.28
N THR A 36 -0.28 17.33 7.26
CA THR A 36 -1.21 17.45 6.13
C THR A 36 -1.08 16.25 5.20
N GLN A 37 -2.12 15.99 4.39
CA GLN A 37 -2.06 14.96 3.35
C GLN A 37 -0.87 15.19 2.40
N ALA A 38 -0.58 16.45 2.05
CA ALA A 38 0.57 16.80 1.22
C ALA A 38 1.91 16.49 1.92
N ASP A 39 2.00 16.60 3.25
CA ASP A 39 3.19 16.20 4.01
C ASP A 39 3.37 14.68 4.00
N LEU A 40 2.30 13.93 4.23
CA LEU A 40 2.30 12.47 4.14
C LEU A 40 2.67 12.00 2.72
N ALA A 41 2.16 12.68 1.69
CA ALA A 41 2.50 12.38 0.30
C ALA A 41 3.99 12.60 0.01
N ARG A 42 4.57 13.71 0.50
CA ARG A 42 6.03 13.96 0.39
C ARG A 42 6.86 12.90 1.12
N GLN A 43 6.45 12.51 2.32
CA GLN A 43 7.09 11.42 3.05
C GLN A 43 7.05 10.12 2.26
N PHE A 44 5.87 9.77 1.72
CA PHE A 44 5.69 8.54 0.95
C PHE A 44 6.52 8.53 -0.34
N LEU A 45 6.55 9.65 -1.06
CA LEU A 45 7.37 9.79 -2.27
C LEU A 45 8.86 9.60 -1.95
N ALA A 46 9.35 10.19 -0.86
CA ALA A 46 10.74 10.08 -0.43
C ALA A 46 11.15 8.64 -0.06
N LEU A 47 10.20 7.78 0.35
CA LEU A 47 10.47 6.36 0.62
C LEU A 47 10.80 5.55 -0.65
N HIS A 48 10.59 6.11 -1.84
CA HIS A 48 10.88 5.47 -3.13
C HIS A 48 12.21 5.94 -3.75
N ASP A 49 13.09 6.60 -2.99
CA ASP A 49 14.36 7.13 -3.50
C ASP A 49 15.44 6.05 -3.81
N GLY A 50 15.13 4.79 -3.56
CA GLY A 50 15.98 3.63 -3.89
C GLY A 50 17.17 3.40 -2.95
N ARG A 51 17.34 4.22 -1.89
CA ARG A 51 18.43 4.04 -0.92
C ARG A 51 18.23 2.83 -0.01
N LYS A 52 16.98 2.47 0.25
CA LYS A 52 16.56 1.31 1.02
C LYS A 52 15.25 0.77 0.48
N THR A 53 15.10 -0.54 0.41
CA THR A 53 13.85 -1.15 0.00
C THR A 53 12.72 -0.81 0.97
N LEU A 54 11.67 -0.17 0.48
CA LEU A 54 10.45 0.07 1.24
C LEU A 54 9.67 -1.24 1.38
N VAL A 55 9.57 -1.77 2.59
CA VAL A 55 8.64 -2.86 2.89
C VAL A 55 7.28 -2.25 3.21
N LEU A 56 6.29 -2.50 2.36
CA LEU A 56 4.96 -1.92 2.43
C LEU A 56 3.93 -3.01 2.74
N PRO A 57 3.53 -3.19 4.02
CA PRO A 57 2.45 -4.11 4.35
C PRO A 57 1.11 -3.60 3.82
N ASN A 58 0.19 -4.52 3.53
CA ASN A 58 -1.12 -4.19 2.97
C ASN A 58 -2.23 -4.48 3.98
N ALA A 59 -2.96 -3.44 4.38
CA ALA A 59 -4.10 -3.49 5.29
C ALA A 59 -5.41 -3.70 4.52
N TRP A 60 -6.40 -4.30 5.18
CA TRP A 60 -7.75 -4.52 4.65
C TRP A 60 -8.84 -3.95 5.55
N ASP A 61 -8.46 -3.52 6.77
CA ASP A 61 -9.31 -2.89 7.77
C ASP A 61 -8.48 -1.99 8.70
N VAL A 62 -9.17 -1.31 9.60
CA VAL A 62 -8.54 -0.42 10.58
C VAL A 62 -7.64 -1.19 11.56
N ALA A 63 -8.02 -2.41 11.94
CA ALA A 63 -7.24 -3.20 12.90
C ALA A 63 -5.89 -3.58 12.32
N SER A 64 -5.86 -4.14 11.10
CA SER A 64 -4.62 -4.48 10.41
C SER A 64 -3.73 -3.25 10.16
N ALA A 65 -4.34 -2.10 9.80
CA ALA A 65 -3.61 -0.84 9.62
C ALA A 65 -2.91 -0.36 10.90
N ARG A 66 -3.61 -0.38 12.02
CA ARG A 66 -3.06 -0.04 13.34
C ARG A 66 -1.94 -0.97 13.77
N ILE A 67 -2.10 -2.26 13.56
CA ILE A 67 -1.06 -3.26 13.88
C ILE A 67 0.22 -2.98 13.07
N PHE A 68 0.10 -2.67 11.78
CA PHE A 68 1.26 -2.33 10.96
C PHE A 68 1.90 -1.01 11.37
N GLU A 69 1.11 0.01 11.72
CA GLU A 69 1.63 1.27 12.25
C GLU A 69 2.38 1.06 13.58
N GLU A 70 1.80 0.30 14.54
CA GLU A 70 2.47 0.00 15.81
C GLU A 70 3.72 -0.87 15.66
N ALA A 71 3.78 -1.71 14.63
CA ALA A 71 4.98 -2.45 14.27
C ALA A 71 6.10 -1.56 13.69
N GLY A 72 5.85 -0.25 13.49
CA GLY A 72 6.85 0.73 13.06
C GLY A 72 7.05 0.81 11.56
N PHE A 73 6.12 0.34 10.74
CA PHE A 73 6.19 0.54 9.30
C PHE A 73 6.00 2.02 8.94
N PRO A 74 6.83 2.57 8.03
CA PRO A 74 6.79 4.01 7.70
C PRO A 74 5.63 4.40 6.78
N ALA A 75 4.96 3.42 6.17
CA ALA A 75 3.79 3.57 5.31
C ALA A 75 3.06 2.22 5.19
N ILE A 76 1.81 2.25 4.78
CA ILE A 76 1.02 1.06 4.46
C ILE A 76 0.32 1.20 3.10
N GLY A 77 0.09 0.07 2.43
CA GLY A 77 -0.85 -0.02 1.32
C GLY A 77 -2.18 -0.61 1.80
N THR A 78 -3.25 -0.45 1.01
CA THR A 78 -4.42 -1.32 1.15
C THR A 78 -4.29 -2.53 0.23
N THR A 79 -5.18 -3.50 0.35
CA THR A 79 -5.33 -4.62 -0.58
C THR A 79 -6.78 -4.73 -1.02
N SER A 80 -7.03 -4.56 -2.33
CA SER A 80 -8.35 -4.68 -2.93
C SER A 80 -9.01 -6.02 -2.61
N ALA A 81 -8.31 -7.12 -2.86
CA ALA A 81 -8.76 -8.48 -2.53
C ALA A 81 -9.08 -8.64 -1.04
N GLY A 82 -8.24 -8.07 -0.15
CA GLY A 82 -8.47 -8.15 1.29
C GLY A 82 -9.73 -7.41 1.73
N ILE A 83 -9.93 -6.20 1.22
CA ILE A 83 -11.12 -5.38 1.51
C ILE A 83 -12.37 -6.05 0.92
N ALA A 84 -12.33 -6.47 -0.34
CA ALA A 84 -13.44 -7.15 -1.00
C ALA A 84 -13.88 -8.39 -0.21
N ASN A 85 -12.94 -9.28 0.13
CA ASN A 85 -13.25 -10.49 0.90
C ASN A 85 -13.80 -10.19 2.30
N ALA A 86 -13.28 -9.15 3.00
CA ALA A 86 -13.80 -8.76 4.31
C ALA A 86 -15.24 -8.25 4.25
N LEU A 87 -15.67 -7.72 3.10
CA LEU A 87 -17.03 -7.26 2.84
C LEU A 87 -17.92 -8.31 2.15
N GLY A 88 -17.40 -9.53 1.89
CA GLY A 88 -18.16 -10.65 1.33
C GLY A 88 -18.16 -10.69 -0.21
N TYR A 89 -17.27 -9.95 -0.87
CA TYR A 89 -17.11 -9.96 -2.32
C TYR A 89 -15.86 -10.74 -2.74
N PRO A 90 -15.86 -11.38 -3.91
CA PRO A 90 -14.63 -11.86 -4.53
C PRO A 90 -13.78 -10.68 -5.03
N ASP A 91 -12.50 -10.94 -5.30
CA ASP A 91 -11.58 -10.00 -5.97
C ASP A 91 -11.99 -9.69 -7.41
N GLY A 92 -11.46 -8.63 -8.03
CA GLY A 92 -11.68 -8.27 -9.43
C GLY A 92 -12.81 -7.26 -9.64
N GLN A 93 -12.80 -6.14 -8.93
CA GLN A 93 -13.76 -5.02 -9.05
C GLN A 93 -15.26 -5.43 -8.89
N LYS A 94 -15.51 -6.46 -8.05
CA LYS A 94 -16.89 -6.88 -7.73
C LYS A 94 -17.52 -6.03 -6.63
N ILE A 95 -16.70 -5.43 -5.79
CA ILE A 95 -17.10 -4.39 -4.84
C ILE A 95 -17.20 -3.06 -5.57
N SER A 96 -18.16 -2.22 -5.22
CA SER A 96 -18.27 -0.87 -5.80
C SER A 96 -17.10 0.02 -5.39
N ARG A 97 -16.73 0.99 -6.26
CA ARG A 97 -15.72 2.00 -5.97
C ARG A 97 -16.00 2.73 -4.66
N SER A 98 -17.25 3.11 -4.42
CA SER A 98 -17.64 3.83 -3.19
C SER A 98 -17.44 3.00 -1.92
N GLU A 99 -17.76 1.72 -1.92
CA GLU A 99 -17.53 0.82 -0.77
C GLU A 99 -16.03 0.61 -0.52
N MET A 100 -15.26 0.37 -1.59
CA MET A 100 -13.80 0.25 -1.52
C MET A 100 -13.18 1.50 -0.86
N LEU A 101 -13.51 2.68 -1.39
CA LEU A 101 -12.93 3.93 -0.93
C LEU A 101 -13.43 4.37 0.45
N ALA A 102 -14.63 3.94 0.87
CA ALA A 102 -15.08 4.12 2.24
C ALA A 102 -14.19 3.37 3.25
N VAL A 103 -13.71 2.17 2.90
CA VAL A 103 -12.74 1.42 3.74
C VAL A 103 -11.37 2.09 3.69
N VAL A 104 -10.88 2.49 2.52
CA VAL A 104 -9.61 3.23 2.37
C VAL A 104 -9.61 4.47 3.25
N HIS A 105 -10.69 5.26 3.23
CA HIS A 105 -10.83 6.45 4.09
C HIS A 105 -10.77 6.10 5.58
N ARG A 106 -11.47 5.05 6.02
CA ARG A 106 -11.42 4.61 7.43
C ARG A 106 -10.00 4.20 7.84
N ILE A 107 -9.26 3.54 6.96
CA ILE A 107 -7.87 3.15 7.19
C ILE A 107 -6.99 4.40 7.28
N ALA A 108 -7.07 5.31 6.30
CA ALA A 108 -6.27 6.53 6.25
C ALA A 108 -6.53 7.45 7.46
N ALA A 109 -7.81 7.63 7.84
CA ALA A 109 -8.19 8.41 9.02
C ALA A 109 -7.72 7.80 10.36
N ALA A 110 -7.46 6.48 10.37
CA ALA A 110 -7.11 5.78 11.60
C ALA A 110 -5.60 5.80 11.93
N VAL A 111 -4.72 6.06 10.98
CA VAL A 111 -3.26 6.02 11.14
C VAL A 111 -2.62 7.39 10.90
N ALA A 112 -1.41 7.60 11.41
CA ALA A 112 -0.66 8.84 11.22
C ALA A 112 0.41 8.71 10.11
N ILE A 113 0.57 7.53 9.54
CA ILE A 113 1.52 7.22 8.47
C ILE A 113 0.85 7.27 7.09
N PRO A 114 1.62 7.47 6.00
CA PRO A 114 1.09 7.46 4.64
C PRO A 114 0.34 6.18 4.28
N VAL A 115 -0.81 6.33 3.61
CA VAL A 115 -1.61 5.22 3.08
C VAL A 115 -1.71 5.33 1.56
N THR A 116 -1.43 4.24 0.83
CA THR A 116 -1.66 4.12 -0.61
C THR A 116 -2.78 3.13 -0.89
N ALA A 117 -3.71 3.48 -1.78
CA ALA A 117 -4.88 2.66 -2.10
C ALA A 117 -4.59 1.64 -3.21
N ASP A 118 -5.09 0.43 -3.06
CA ASP A 118 -5.18 -0.56 -4.13
C ASP A 118 -6.59 -0.49 -4.74
N VAL A 119 -6.69 0.06 -5.95
CA VAL A 119 -7.95 0.31 -6.65
C VAL A 119 -8.06 -0.47 -7.97
N GLU A 120 -7.30 -1.54 -8.09
CA GLU A 120 -7.32 -2.45 -9.23
C GLU A 120 -7.10 -1.70 -10.57
N ALA A 121 -7.96 -1.91 -11.58
CA ALA A 121 -7.88 -1.22 -12.88
C ALA A 121 -8.49 0.20 -12.89
N GLY A 122 -8.90 0.72 -11.71
CA GLY A 122 -9.36 2.10 -11.55
C GLY A 122 -10.86 2.32 -11.73
N TYR A 123 -11.68 1.27 -11.67
CA TYR A 123 -13.14 1.33 -11.72
C TYR A 123 -13.71 2.01 -12.97
N GLY A 124 -13.07 1.82 -14.11
CA GLY A 124 -13.59 2.29 -15.38
C GLY A 124 -12.66 2.05 -16.56
N ALA A 125 -13.26 2.00 -17.75
CA ALA A 125 -12.55 1.72 -18.98
C ALA A 125 -11.80 2.95 -19.54
N LYS A 126 -12.32 4.16 -19.26
CA LYS A 126 -11.82 5.42 -19.85
C LYS A 126 -10.89 6.18 -18.90
N PRO A 127 -10.01 7.05 -19.44
CA PRO A 127 -9.16 7.92 -18.61
C PRO A 127 -9.96 8.80 -17.63
N GLU A 128 -11.13 9.28 -18.02
CA GLU A 128 -12.00 10.13 -17.21
C GLU A 128 -12.53 9.38 -15.97
N ASP A 129 -12.87 8.11 -16.12
CA ASP A 129 -13.34 7.25 -15.02
C ASP A 129 -12.23 7.06 -13.99
N VAL A 130 -10.99 6.84 -14.47
CA VAL A 130 -9.81 6.66 -13.61
C VAL A 130 -9.41 7.99 -12.94
N ALA A 131 -9.58 9.12 -13.63
CA ALA A 131 -9.40 10.45 -13.03
C ALA A 131 -10.39 10.68 -11.88
N GLU A 132 -11.65 10.24 -12.03
CA GLU A 132 -12.64 10.32 -10.95
C GLU A 132 -12.23 9.43 -9.77
N THR A 133 -11.78 8.20 -10.03
CA THR A 133 -11.23 7.32 -8.99
C THR A 133 -10.07 7.98 -8.25
N ALA A 134 -9.14 8.63 -8.97
CA ALA A 134 -8.04 9.36 -8.34
C ALA A 134 -8.51 10.53 -7.45
N ARG A 135 -9.55 11.28 -7.87
CA ARG A 135 -10.16 12.33 -7.02
C ARG A 135 -10.76 11.75 -5.74
N GLU A 136 -11.47 10.63 -5.85
CA GLU A 136 -12.05 9.97 -4.69
C GLU A 136 -10.99 9.34 -3.76
N VAL A 137 -9.88 8.81 -4.31
CA VAL A 137 -8.73 8.33 -3.53
C VAL A 137 -8.08 9.47 -2.74
N LEU A 138 -7.93 10.65 -3.36
CA LEU A 138 -7.45 11.84 -2.68
C LEU A 138 -8.43 12.31 -1.60
N ALA A 139 -9.73 12.30 -1.88
CA ALA A 139 -10.78 12.61 -0.90
C ALA A 139 -10.82 11.60 0.27
N ALA A 140 -10.41 10.36 0.04
CA ALA A 140 -10.24 9.34 1.09
C ALA A 140 -8.93 9.51 1.89
N GLU A 141 -8.20 10.62 1.73
CA GLU A 141 -6.96 10.96 2.42
C GLU A 141 -5.77 10.02 2.11
N ALA A 142 -5.87 9.16 1.10
CA ALA A 142 -4.74 8.37 0.62
C ALA A 142 -3.77 9.24 -0.20
N VAL A 143 -2.49 8.88 -0.21
CA VAL A 143 -1.40 9.65 -0.82
C VAL A 143 -0.77 8.96 -2.04
N GLY A 144 -1.39 7.89 -2.50
CA GLY A 144 -0.98 7.13 -3.67
C GLY A 144 -2.03 6.08 -4.03
N MET A 145 -1.87 5.47 -5.20
CA MET A 145 -2.69 4.32 -5.59
C MET A 145 -1.91 3.35 -6.48
N ASN A 146 -2.32 2.09 -6.49
CA ASN A 146 -2.00 1.17 -7.57
C ASN A 146 -2.98 1.40 -8.73
N LEU A 147 -2.51 1.22 -9.95
CA LEU A 147 -3.35 1.16 -11.15
C LEU A 147 -2.81 0.05 -12.06
N GLU A 148 -3.57 -1.03 -12.21
CA GLU A 148 -3.22 -2.15 -13.06
C GLU A 148 -3.78 -2.02 -14.47
N ASP A 149 -3.21 -2.81 -15.38
CA ASP A 149 -3.58 -2.79 -16.79
C ASP A 149 -4.52 -3.93 -17.22
N THR A 150 -5.14 -4.62 -16.28
CA THR A 150 -6.21 -5.60 -16.58
C THR A 150 -7.45 -4.93 -17.19
N VAL A 151 -8.16 -5.67 -18.01
CA VAL A 151 -9.37 -5.19 -18.69
C VAL A 151 -10.58 -5.89 -18.09
N ASP A 152 -11.40 -5.16 -17.33
CA ASP A 152 -12.60 -5.64 -16.66
C ASP A 152 -12.35 -6.95 -15.88
N ASP A 153 -13.27 -7.92 -16.00
CA ASP A 153 -13.15 -9.26 -15.42
C ASP A 153 -12.24 -10.23 -16.21
N ARG A 154 -11.56 -9.74 -17.24
CA ARG A 154 -10.75 -10.58 -18.15
C ARG A 154 -9.31 -10.60 -17.71
N THR A 155 -8.95 -11.61 -16.92
CA THR A 155 -7.58 -11.84 -16.46
C THR A 155 -6.61 -12.29 -17.57
N ASP A 156 -7.12 -12.58 -18.77
CA ASP A 156 -6.35 -13.00 -19.95
C ASP A 156 -6.03 -11.84 -20.92
N LEU A 157 -6.50 -10.62 -20.63
CA LEU A 157 -6.36 -9.48 -21.50
C LEU A 157 -5.84 -8.24 -20.75
N LEU A 158 -4.84 -7.60 -21.34
CA LEU A 158 -4.34 -6.31 -20.84
C LEU A 158 -4.81 -5.16 -21.72
N ALA A 159 -5.04 -4.02 -21.13
CA ALA A 159 -5.32 -2.78 -21.83
C ALA A 159 -4.20 -2.46 -22.82
N ASP A 160 -4.55 -1.83 -23.94
CA ASP A 160 -3.55 -1.28 -24.85
C ASP A 160 -2.62 -0.31 -24.10
N ILE A 161 -1.32 -0.31 -24.46
CA ILE A 161 -0.32 0.55 -23.81
C ILE A 161 -0.69 2.03 -23.94
N SER A 162 -1.23 2.46 -25.09
CA SER A 162 -1.61 3.85 -25.30
C SER A 162 -2.76 4.26 -24.39
N LEU A 163 -3.79 3.43 -24.26
CA LEU A 163 -4.90 3.65 -23.33
C LEU A 163 -4.44 3.70 -21.87
N GLN A 164 -3.57 2.76 -21.46
CA GLN A 164 -3.05 2.76 -20.08
C GLN A 164 -2.20 4.01 -19.80
N LYS A 165 -1.42 4.50 -20.77
CA LYS A 165 -0.70 5.77 -20.66
C LYS A 165 -1.65 6.95 -20.48
N GLU A 166 -2.78 6.98 -21.18
CA GLU A 166 -3.80 8.03 -21.02
C GLU A 166 -4.42 7.98 -19.63
N LYS A 167 -4.78 6.80 -19.13
CA LYS A 167 -5.25 6.61 -17.75
C LYS A 167 -4.22 7.11 -16.72
N ILE A 168 -2.95 6.77 -16.88
CA ILE A 168 -1.86 7.22 -16.00
C ILE A 168 -1.74 8.75 -16.01
N ARG A 169 -1.75 9.37 -17.19
CA ARG A 169 -1.70 10.85 -17.31
C ARG A 169 -2.88 11.50 -16.61
N ALA A 170 -4.08 10.96 -16.76
CA ALA A 170 -5.28 11.47 -16.11
C ALA A 170 -5.17 11.45 -14.57
N VAL A 171 -4.56 10.40 -13.98
CA VAL A 171 -4.25 10.35 -12.54
C VAL A 171 -3.22 11.41 -12.15
N VAL A 172 -2.14 11.53 -12.90
CA VAL A 172 -1.05 12.48 -12.64
C VAL A 172 -1.57 13.92 -12.69
N GLU A 173 -2.35 14.27 -13.71
CA GLU A 173 -2.99 15.59 -13.84
C GLU A 173 -3.94 15.89 -12.68
N THR A 174 -4.78 14.91 -12.31
CA THR A 174 -5.72 15.05 -11.17
C THR A 174 -4.98 15.32 -9.86
N SER A 175 -3.91 14.62 -9.59
CA SER A 175 -3.12 14.80 -8.36
C SER A 175 -2.34 16.14 -8.36
N ALA A 176 -1.85 16.56 -9.51
CA ALA A 176 -1.18 17.86 -9.69
C ALA A 176 -2.14 19.02 -9.42
N LEU A 177 -3.36 18.95 -9.93
CA LEU A 177 -4.42 19.94 -9.67
C LEU A 177 -4.82 20.00 -8.18
N ALA A 178 -4.76 18.87 -7.47
CA ALA A 178 -5.01 18.83 -6.02
C ALA A 178 -3.82 19.32 -5.18
N GLY A 179 -2.65 19.56 -5.78
CA GLY A 179 -1.44 19.99 -5.07
C GLY A 179 -0.83 18.91 -4.15
N VAL A 180 -1.16 17.64 -4.37
CA VAL A 180 -0.64 16.50 -3.61
C VAL A 180 0.41 15.76 -4.43
N PRO A 181 1.67 15.61 -3.95
CA PRO A 181 2.71 14.83 -4.64
C PRO A 181 2.43 13.33 -4.53
N PHE A 182 1.44 12.89 -5.26
CA PHE A 182 0.82 11.58 -5.23
C PHE A 182 1.73 10.49 -5.83
N VAL A 183 1.79 9.31 -5.22
CA VAL A 183 2.57 8.19 -5.75
C VAL A 183 1.65 7.23 -6.52
N LEU A 184 1.71 7.30 -7.84
CA LEU A 184 1.07 6.31 -8.70
C LEU A 184 2.02 5.13 -8.90
N ASN A 185 1.61 3.94 -8.44
CA ASN A 185 2.28 2.67 -8.63
C ASN A 185 1.63 1.93 -9.81
N ALA A 186 2.15 2.15 -11.01
CA ALA A 186 1.59 1.57 -12.23
C ALA A 186 1.97 0.08 -12.33
N ARG A 187 0.96 -0.77 -12.39
CA ARG A 187 1.08 -2.22 -12.38
C ARG A 187 0.83 -2.81 -13.77
N THR A 188 1.63 -3.82 -14.14
CA THR A 188 1.30 -4.67 -15.28
C THR A 188 1.20 -6.13 -14.85
N ASP A 189 0.13 -6.78 -15.27
CA ASP A 189 -0.19 -8.16 -14.89
C ASP A 189 0.33 -9.22 -15.84
N VAL A 190 1.29 -8.89 -16.71
CA VAL A 190 1.91 -9.82 -17.67
C VAL A 190 2.35 -11.12 -17.00
N PHE A 191 3.05 -11.05 -15.86
CA PHE A 191 3.51 -12.23 -15.10
C PHE A 191 2.40 -12.84 -14.26
N LEU A 192 1.62 -12.03 -13.54
CA LEU A 192 0.59 -12.51 -12.63
C LEU A 192 -0.49 -13.30 -13.37
N ALA A 193 -0.95 -12.78 -14.51
CA ALA A 193 -1.95 -13.42 -15.35
C ALA A 193 -1.35 -14.34 -16.42
N SER A 194 -0.01 -14.51 -16.43
CA SER A 194 0.69 -15.36 -17.41
C SER A 194 0.41 -15.00 -18.87
N ILE A 195 0.34 -13.71 -19.20
CA ILE A 195 -0.02 -13.22 -20.52
C ILE A 195 1.10 -13.46 -21.56
N GLY A 196 0.76 -14.15 -22.62
CA GLY A 196 1.69 -14.50 -23.71
C GLY A 196 2.65 -15.62 -23.37
N ALA A 197 3.56 -15.92 -24.31
CA ALA A 197 4.57 -16.96 -24.17
C ALA A 197 5.58 -16.58 -23.06
N ALA A 198 6.03 -17.57 -22.28
CA ALA A 198 6.85 -17.34 -21.10
C ALA A 198 8.14 -16.54 -21.42
N GLU A 199 8.78 -16.87 -22.54
CA GLU A 199 10.02 -16.23 -23.03
C GLU A 199 9.85 -14.76 -23.44
N THR A 200 8.62 -14.30 -23.70
CA THR A 200 8.36 -12.92 -24.12
C THR A 200 7.91 -12.02 -22.94
N ARG A 201 7.53 -12.62 -21.81
CA ARG A 201 6.92 -11.87 -20.68
C ARG A 201 7.85 -10.82 -20.11
N LEU A 202 9.13 -11.11 -19.96
CA LEU A 202 10.11 -10.17 -19.41
C LEU A 202 10.20 -8.90 -20.30
N ALA A 203 10.46 -9.09 -21.60
CA ALA A 203 10.57 -7.96 -22.51
C ALA A 203 9.29 -7.13 -22.57
N ARG A 204 8.14 -7.80 -22.62
CA ARG A 204 6.81 -7.16 -22.61
C ARG A 204 6.54 -6.39 -21.32
N THR A 205 6.97 -6.93 -20.16
CA THR A 205 6.83 -6.24 -18.86
C THR A 205 7.67 -4.97 -18.81
N ILE A 206 8.93 -5.05 -19.26
CA ILE A 206 9.85 -3.90 -19.31
C ILE A 206 9.31 -2.82 -20.25
N GLU A 207 8.85 -3.19 -21.44
CA GLU A 207 8.24 -2.26 -22.40
C GLU A 207 7.05 -1.50 -21.76
N ARG A 208 6.10 -2.23 -21.15
CA ARG A 208 4.92 -1.63 -20.54
C ARG A 208 5.27 -0.73 -19.38
N LEU A 209 6.10 -1.20 -18.45
CA LEU A 209 6.49 -0.41 -17.27
C LEU A 209 7.25 0.87 -17.63
N ASN A 210 8.13 0.83 -18.64
CA ASN A 210 8.82 2.01 -19.13
C ASN A 210 7.84 2.99 -19.78
N ALA A 211 6.89 2.51 -20.59
CA ALA A 211 5.83 3.34 -21.15
C ALA A 211 4.96 4.01 -20.05
N TYR A 212 4.72 3.30 -18.94
CA TYR A 212 3.99 3.84 -17.78
C TYR A 212 4.82 4.88 -17.01
N ARG A 213 6.12 4.65 -16.89
CA ARG A 213 7.06 5.64 -16.33
C ARG A 213 7.06 6.93 -17.15
N ASP A 214 7.14 6.82 -18.46
CA ASP A 214 7.11 7.96 -19.40
C ASP A 214 5.77 8.69 -19.35
N ALA A 215 4.68 8.01 -19.00
CA ALA A 215 3.37 8.63 -18.79
C ALA A 215 3.26 9.35 -17.43
N GLY A 216 4.25 9.20 -16.52
CA GLY A 216 4.33 9.93 -15.26
C GLY A 216 4.15 9.08 -13.99
N ALA A 217 4.12 7.75 -14.07
CA ALA A 217 4.08 6.89 -12.90
C ALA A 217 5.34 7.07 -12.02
N GLN A 218 5.17 7.17 -10.70
CA GLN A 218 6.27 7.33 -9.75
C GLN A 218 6.90 6.00 -9.34
N CYS A 219 6.14 4.92 -9.34
CA CYS A 219 6.58 3.56 -9.03
C CYS A 219 6.02 2.59 -10.08
N LEU A 220 6.72 1.48 -10.32
CA LEU A 220 6.41 0.48 -11.33
C LEU A 220 6.21 -0.87 -10.66
N PHE A 221 5.18 -1.63 -11.04
CA PHE A 221 4.83 -2.84 -10.31
C PHE A 221 4.66 -4.04 -11.24
N ALA A 222 5.43 -5.10 -10.98
CA ALA A 222 5.38 -6.39 -11.68
C ALA A 222 5.05 -7.52 -10.68
N PRO A 223 3.77 -7.75 -10.33
CA PRO A 223 3.40 -8.88 -9.49
C PRO A 223 3.59 -10.22 -10.24
N GLY A 224 3.76 -11.31 -9.47
CA GLY A 224 3.89 -12.66 -10.02
C GLY A 224 5.33 -13.09 -10.33
N VAL A 225 6.29 -12.18 -10.33
CA VAL A 225 7.72 -12.50 -10.48
C VAL A 225 8.29 -12.95 -9.13
N LYS A 226 9.01 -14.08 -9.13
CA LYS A 226 9.54 -14.69 -7.91
C LYS A 226 11.03 -15.02 -7.99
N ASP A 227 11.53 -15.32 -9.17
CA ASP A 227 12.91 -15.73 -9.34
C ASP A 227 13.85 -14.53 -9.40
N LYS A 228 15.02 -14.72 -8.79
CA LYS A 228 16.02 -13.67 -8.59
C LYS A 228 16.57 -13.11 -9.90
N GLU A 229 16.72 -13.94 -10.91
CA GLU A 229 17.30 -13.53 -12.20
C GLU A 229 16.34 -12.62 -12.95
N THR A 230 15.07 -12.98 -13.04
CA THR A 230 14.04 -12.15 -13.67
C THR A 230 13.86 -10.82 -12.91
N ILE A 231 13.90 -10.85 -11.57
CA ILE A 231 13.84 -9.62 -10.76
C ILE A 231 15.04 -8.70 -11.08
N ALA A 232 16.27 -9.25 -11.14
CA ALA A 232 17.46 -8.48 -11.49
C ALA A 232 17.36 -7.85 -12.88
N GLN A 233 16.85 -8.62 -13.86
CA GLN A 233 16.64 -8.15 -15.23
C GLN A 233 15.57 -7.07 -15.30
N LEU A 234 14.47 -7.17 -14.52
CA LEU A 234 13.46 -6.13 -14.40
C LEU A 234 14.07 -4.85 -13.82
N VAL A 235 14.81 -4.94 -12.70
CA VAL A 235 15.46 -3.77 -12.08
C VAL A 235 16.40 -3.07 -13.06
N SER A 236 17.15 -3.84 -13.85
CA SER A 236 18.08 -3.28 -14.84
C SER A 236 17.36 -2.68 -16.05
N GLY A 237 16.20 -3.22 -16.43
CA GLY A 237 15.49 -2.85 -17.65
C GLY A 237 14.45 -1.73 -17.46
N VAL A 238 13.97 -1.47 -16.22
CA VAL A 238 12.95 -0.44 -15.97
C VAL A 238 13.59 0.88 -15.54
N HIS A 239 13.00 2.00 -15.97
CA HIS A 239 13.53 3.35 -15.74
C HIS A 239 12.96 4.02 -14.48
N GLY A 240 12.81 3.27 -13.38
CA GLY A 240 12.24 3.83 -12.14
C GLY A 240 12.16 2.86 -10.99
N PRO A 241 11.65 3.30 -9.84
CA PRO A 241 11.47 2.44 -8.67
C PRO A 241 10.58 1.23 -8.99
N LEU A 242 11.10 0.02 -8.78
CA LEU A 242 10.35 -1.22 -9.00
C LEU A 242 9.76 -1.75 -7.68
N ASN A 243 8.47 -2.06 -7.71
CA ASN A 243 7.76 -2.79 -6.68
C ASN A 243 7.65 -4.28 -7.06
N ILE A 244 7.93 -5.16 -6.11
CA ILE A 244 7.72 -6.61 -6.21
C ILE A 244 6.67 -7.04 -5.20
N LEU A 245 5.81 -8.00 -5.58
CA LEU A 245 4.85 -8.63 -4.67
C LEU A 245 5.51 -9.82 -3.96
N ALA A 246 5.65 -9.74 -2.65
CA ALA A 246 6.15 -10.85 -1.86
C ALA A 246 5.10 -11.97 -1.74
N THR A 247 5.47 -13.14 -2.23
CA THR A 247 4.68 -14.37 -2.16
C THR A 247 5.61 -15.55 -1.85
N ALA A 248 5.05 -16.76 -1.71
CA ALA A 248 5.87 -17.95 -1.52
C ALA A 248 6.89 -18.11 -2.67
N GLY A 249 8.17 -18.21 -2.32
CA GLY A 249 9.30 -18.31 -3.27
C GLY A 249 9.95 -16.98 -3.66
N THR A 250 9.41 -15.82 -3.25
CA THR A 250 10.07 -14.53 -3.41
C THR A 250 11.31 -14.45 -2.51
N PRO A 251 12.45 -13.92 -2.98
CA PRO A 251 13.64 -13.72 -2.15
C PRO A 251 13.38 -12.86 -0.93
N PRO A 252 14.12 -13.02 0.18
CA PRO A 252 14.03 -12.16 1.35
C PRO A 252 14.34 -10.70 1.01
N VAL A 253 13.80 -9.75 1.79
CA VAL A 253 13.97 -8.31 1.59
C VAL A 253 15.44 -7.90 1.42
N ALA A 254 16.35 -8.45 2.23
CA ALA A 254 17.78 -8.14 2.15
C ALA A 254 18.43 -8.55 0.80
N GLU A 255 17.89 -9.55 0.11
CA GLU A 255 18.33 -9.91 -1.23
C GLU A 255 17.71 -9.01 -2.29
N LEU A 256 16.41 -8.69 -2.15
CA LEU A 256 15.71 -7.76 -3.04
C LEU A 256 16.35 -6.37 -3.01
N GLU A 257 16.79 -5.91 -1.82
CA GLU A 257 17.52 -4.65 -1.65
C GLU A 257 18.85 -4.66 -2.41
N LYS A 258 19.62 -5.75 -2.33
CA LYS A 258 20.88 -5.91 -3.10
C LYS A 258 20.65 -5.92 -4.60
N LEU A 259 19.49 -6.38 -5.07
CA LEU A 259 19.11 -6.34 -6.48
C LEU A 259 18.66 -4.95 -6.93
N GLY A 260 18.38 -4.02 -6.00
CA GLY A 260 17.91 -2.68 -6.31
C GLY A 260 16.38 -2.55 -6.37
N VAL A 261 15.63 -3.50 -5.80
CA VAL A 261 14.17 -3.38 -5.67
C VAL A 261 13.85 -2.24 -4.71
N ALA A 262 13.04 -1.28 -5.17
CA ALA A 262 12.71 -0.09 -4.38
C ALA A 262 11.57 -0.31 -3.38
N ARG A 263 10.62 -1.19 -3.71
CA ARG A 263 9.44 -1.46 -2.88
C ARG A 263 9.09 -2.95 -2.91
N VAL A 264 8.65 -3.46 -1.77
CA VAL A 264 8.08 -4.79 -1.63
C VAL A 264 6.73 -4.67 -0.95
N SER A 265 5.67 -5.07 -1.62
CA SER A 265 4.32 -5.18 -1.06
C SER A 265 3.94 -6.63 -0.80
N VAL A 266 2.94 -6.88 0.06
CA VAL A 266 2.54 -8.22 0.50
C VAL A 266 1.12 -8.62 0.04
N GLY A 267 0.39 -7.68 -0.56
CA GLY A 267 -0.97 -7.89 -1.06
C GLY A 267 -1.92 -8.49 -0.01
N SER A 268 -2.79 -9.38 -0.42
CA SER A 268 -3.73 -10.07 0.49
C SER A 268 -3.10 -11.17 1.35
N GLY A 269 -1.77 -11.36 1.30
CA GLY A 269 -1.07 -12.40 2.04
C GLY A 269 -1.40 -12.44 3.53
N PRO A 270 -1.27 -11.34 4.29
CA PRO A 270 -1.59 -11.30 5.72
C PRO A 270 -3.07 -11.61 6.00
N MET A 271 -4.00 -11.05 5.22
CA MET A 271 -5.43 -11.34 5.37
C MET A 271 -5.71 -12.84 5.14
N ARG A 272 -5.18 -13.44 4.08
CA ARG A 272 -5.35 -14.88 3.81
C ARG A 272 -4.75 -15.76 4.89
N ALA A 273 -3.65 -15.32 5.53
CA ALA A 273 -3.06 -16.01 6.67
C ALA A 273 -4.02 -16.01 7.88
N THR A 274 -4.69 -14.88 8.15
CA THR A 274 -5.71 -14.82 9.23
C THR A 274 -6.92 -15.68 8.92
N LEU A 275 -7.41 -15.71 7.68
CA LEU A 275 -8.49 -16.60 7.26
C LEU A 275 -8.10 -18.08 7.44
N GLY A 276 -6.87 -18.45 7.11
CA GLY A 276 -6.34 -19.80 7.34
C GLY A 276 -6.28 -20.15 8.83
N LEU A 277 -5.93 -19.20 9.69
CA LEU A 277 -5.96 -19.40 11.15
C LEU A 277 -7.40 -19.58 11.64
N ILE A 278 -8.34 -18.73 11.22
CA ILE A 278 -9.77 -18.84 11.58
C ILE A 278 -10.32 -20.21 11.16
N GLY A 279 -9.97 -20.69 9.97
CA GLY A 279 -10.39 -22.02 9.51
C GLY A 279 -9.89 -23.14 10.43
N ARG A 280 -8.64 -23.11 10.88
CA ARG A 280 -8.10 -24.09 11.84
C ARG A 280 -8.77 -23.99 13.20
N ILE A 281 -9.01 -22.80 13.72
CA ILE A 281 -9.75 -22.58 14.97
C ILE A 281 -11.16 -23.17 14.87
N ALA A 282 -11.87 -22.93 13.77
CA ALA A 282 -13.21 -23.46 13.56
C ALA A 282 -13.26 -24.99 13.55
N LEU A 283 -12.28 -25.64 12.91
CA LEU A 283 -12.14 -27.10 12.93
C LEU A 283 -11.86 -27.64 14.34
N GLN A 284 -10.91 -27.03 15.05
CA GLN A 284 -10.56 -27.43 16.42
C GLN A 284 -11.75 -27.31 17.36
N LEU A 285 -12.49 -26.21 17.31
CA LEU A 285 -13.69 -26.00 18.10
C LEU A 285 -14.74 -27.07 17.81
N ARG A 286 -14.97 -27.39 16.54
CA ARG A 286 -16.01 -28.36 16.12
C ARG A 286 -15.64 -29.81 16.43
N GLU A 287 -14.39 -30.20 16.20
CA GLU A 287 -13.96 -31.62 16.24
C GLU A 287 -13.39 -32.02 17.59
N GLU A 288 -12.68 -31.14 18.26
CA GLU A 288 -11.98 -31.43 19.50
C GLU A 288 -12.63 -30.77 20.73
N GLY A 289 -13.43 -29.71 20.56
CA GLY A 289 -13.96 -28.90 21.65
C GLY A 289 -12.84 -28.20 22.47
N SER A 290 -11.66 -28.02 21.87
CA SER A 290 -10.50 -27.37 22.51
C SER A 290 -10.27 -25.94 21.99
N PHE A 291 -9.45 -25.13 22.69
CA PHE A 291 -9.36 -23.69 22.50
C PHE A 291 -7.92 -23.20 22.26
N SER A 292 -6.92 -24.07 22.21
CA SER A 292 -5.51 -23.69 22.18
C SER A 292 -5.16 -22.79 21.00
N LEU A 293 -5.61 -23.10 19.78
CA LEU A 293 -5.36 -22.26 18.60
C LEU A 293 -5.98 -20.87 18.71
N MET A 294 -7.04 -20.69 19.49
CA MET A 294 -7.68 -19.41 19.72
C MET A 294 -6.99 -18.61 20.84
N THR A 295 -6.37 -19.30 21.80
CA THR A 295 -5.77 -18.67 22.99
C THR A 295 -4.26 -18.47 22.88
N ASP A 296 -3.56 -19.38 22.21
CA ASP A 296 -2.11 -19.35 22.07
C ASP A 296 -1.68 -18.23 21.12
N GLY A 297 -0.97 -17.24 21.67
CA GLY A 297 -0.51 -16.06 20.92
C GLY A 297 -1.62 -15.04 20.61
N ALA A 298 -2.81 -15.20 21.18
CA ALA A 298 -3.87 -14.19 21.01
C ALA A 298 -3.50 -12.87 21.70
N MET A 299 -3.85 -11.76 21.05
CA MET A 299 -3.78 -10.44 21.66
C MET A 299 -4.73 -10.37 22.87
N THR A 300 -4.31 -9.75 23.98
CA THR A 300 -5.21 -9.58 25.13
C THR A 300 -6.38 -8.67 24.77
N TYR A 301 -7.51 -8.81 25.46
CA TYR A 301 -8.67 -7.93 25.27
C TYR A 301 -8.31 -6.45 25.48
N ALA A 302 -7.48 -6.15 26.46
CA ALA A 302 -7.01 -4.79 26.75
C ALA A 302 -6.13 -4.23 25.62
N ASP A 303 -5.20 -5.02 25.08
CA ASP A 303 -4.35 -4.59 23.96
C ASP A 303 -5.15 -4.39 22.68
N ALA A 304 -6.11 -5.28 22.39
CA ALA A 304 -6.99 -5.11 21.25
C ALA A 304 -7.80 -3.81 21.34
N ASN A 305 -8.36 -3.46 22.50
CA ASN A 305 -9.07 -2.20 22.70
C ASN A 305 -8.12 -0.99 22.59
N ARG A 306 -6.90 -1.10 23.12
CA ARG A 306 -5.89 -0.02 23.06
C ARG A 306 -5.58 0.42 21.62
N LEU A 307 -5.62 -0.49 20.65
CA LEU A 307 -5.45 -0.14 19.23
C LEU A 307 -6.40 0.96 18.74
N PHE A 308 -7.56 1.12 19.38
CA PHE A 308 -8.64 2.02 18.95
C PHE A 308 -8.89 3.21 19.90
N THR A 309 -8.09 3.37 20.95
CA THR A 309 -8.23 4.44 21.96
C THR A 309 -7.26 5.61 21.71
N ARG A 310 -7.27 6.19 20.50
CA ARG A 310 -6.53 7.44 20.22
C ARG A 310 -7.44 8.65 20.25
#